data_729b1ce29aba86165fdf06a456d27edc
#
_entry.id   729b1ce29aba86165fdf06a456d27edc
#
_cell.length_a   1.000
_cell.length_b   1.000
_cell.length_c   1.000
_cell.angle_alpha   90.00
_cell.angle_beta   90.00
_cell.angle_gamma   90.00
#
_symmetry.space_group_name_H-M   'P 1'
#
loop_
_entity.id
_entity.type
_entity.pdbx_description
1 polymer ?
#
loop_
_entity_poly.entity_id
_entity_poly.type
_entity_poly.pdbx_seq_one_letter_code
_entity_poly.pdbx_strand_id
1 'polypeptide(L)'
;LEFRRVLFRSDRKKCTLCGKCVAICPKEVLYIENKEVKLNDNECMLCSHCYDVCKFNAVSFGDTLKNVKFNTFKYKEKIFDSKEISPAQLVNIFRSRRSIRRFKEEEINDDVVRDLVEFAVTAPSGSNCQEWEFTVINGREKVWEFATRIREFFVKINKLAANPLIRYLSVPFMGKALLNYYRDHYETVKMAIEESEKGRDLLFHGAPCVILVHSPMDGSTPVEDGTYAAYNICMLAHYMNLGTCLIGFAVEALNRSPEIKEELDIFGSNRIHAVIALGKPSVKFLKHSLRMDYSVEFC
;
A
#
# COMPACT_ATOMS: atom_id res chain seq x y z
N LEU A 1 -8.56 -18.85 -6.03
CA LEU A 1 -7.45 -18.52 -6.97
C LEU A 1 -7.84 -19.06 -8.35
N GLU A 2 -8.39 -18.21 -9.21
CA GLU A 2 -8.34 -18.52 -10.64
C GLU A 2 -6.87 -18.59 -11.02
N PHE A 3 -6.44 -19.73 -11.53
CA PHE A 3 -5.08 -19.93 -12.03
C PHE A 3 -4.78 -18.88 -13.09
N ARG A 4 -3.97 -17.86 -12.75
CA ARG A 4 -3.49 -16.88 -13.72
C ARG A 4 -2.76 -17.65 -14.82
N ARG A 5 -3.35 -17.73 -16.00
CA ARG A 5 -2.77 -18.45 -17.13
C ARG A 5 -1.44 -17.78 -17.50
N VAL A 6 -0.33 -18.48 -17.24
CA VAL A 6 1.00 -17.96 -17.54
C VAL A 6 1.24 -18.01 -19.06
N LEU A 7 1.33 -16.84 -19.68
CA LEU A 7 1.61 -16.72 -21.12
C LEU A 7 3.12 -16.64 -21.41
N PHE A 8 3.89 -17.55 -20.79
CA PHE A 8 5.32 -17.64 -21.08
C PHE A 8 5.57 -17.99 -22.54
N ARG A 9 6.51 -17.28 -23.17
CA ARG A 9 6.99 -17.56 -24.53
C ARG A 9 8.49 -17.39 -24.61
N SER A 10 9.15 -18.30 -25.33
CA SER A 10 10.56 -18.19 -25.73
C SER A 10 10.65 -18.01 -27.24
N ASP A 11 11.12 -16.85 -27.69
CA ASP A 11 11.34 -16.57 -29.11
C ASP A 11 12.52 -17.38 -29.63
N ARG A 12 12.23 -18.38 -30.46
CA ARG A 12 13.24 -19.29 -31.06
C ARG A 12 14.28 -18.57 -31.92
N LYS A 13 13.95 -17.41 -32.51
CA LYS A 13 14.90 -16.63 -33.32
C LYS A 13 15.91 -15.87 -32.50
N LYS A 14 15.55 -15.51 -31.27
CA LYS A 14 16.41 -14.77 -30.33
C LYS A 14 17.09 -15.67 -29.31
N CYS A 15 16.50 -16.82 -29.00
CA CYS A 15 16.99 -17.72 -27.96
C CYS A 15 18.25 -18.45 -28.40
N THR A 16 19.33 -18.29 -27.65
CA THR A 16 20.62 -18.98 -27.87
C THR A 16 20.75 -20.27 -27.08
N LEU A 17 19.70 -20.70 -26.38
CA LEU A 17 19.71 -21.88 -25.51
C LEU A 17 20.80 -21.85 -24.42
N CYS A 18 21.18 -20.66 -23.95
CA CYS A 18 22.25 -20.48 -22.95
C CYS A 18 21.90 -21.00 -21.55
N GLY A 19 20.67 -21.42 -21.30
CA GLY A 19 20.24 -22.02 -20.03
C GLY A 19 20.07 -21.08 -18.83
N LYS A 20 20.41 -19.79 -18.94
CA LYS A 20 20.36 -18.85 -17.80
C LYS A 20 18.99 -18.70 -17.17
N CYS A 21 17.92 -18.66 -17.99
CA CYS A 21 16.55 -18.59 -17.52
C CYS A 21 16.12 -19.85 -16.75
N VAL A 22 16.62 -21.01 -17.18
CA VAL A 22 16.41 -22.29 -16.47
C VAL A 22 17.13 -22.27 -15.12
N ALA A 23 18.40 -21.91 -15.12
CA ALA A 23 19.24 -21.92 -13.91
C ALA A 23 18.80 -20.92 -12.82
N ILE A 24 18.16 -19.77 -13.21
CA ILE A 24 17.70 -18.76 -12.25
C ILE A 24 16.29 -19.04 -11.70
N CYS A 25 15.55 -19.99 -12.27
CA CYS A 25 14.16 -20.21 -11.90
C CYS A 25 14.04 -20.77 -10.47
N PRO A 26 13.47 -20.03 -9.51
CA PRO A 26 13.41 -20.48 -8.11
C PRO A 26 12.42 -21.63 -7.88
N LYS A 27 11.53 -21.88 -8.86
CA LYS A 27 10.55 -22.97 -8.85
C LYS A 27 10.95 -24.12 -9.77
N GLU A 28 12.08 -24.02 -10.48
CA GLU A 28 12.62 -25.05 -11.40
C GLU A 28 11.62 -25.51 -12.47
N VAL A 29 10.65 -24.65 -12.82
CA VAL A 29 9.57 -24.97 -13.79
C VAL A 29 9.99 -24.75 -15.25
N LEU A 30 11.16 -24.19 -15.51
CA LEU A 30 11.70 -24.01 -16.87
C LEU A 30 12.66 -25.14 -17.23
N TYR A 31 12.53 -25.66 -18.46
CA TYR A 31 13.39 -26.70 -18.97
C TYR A 31 13.65 -26.52 -20.47
N ILE A 32 14.69 -27.18 -20.98
CA ILE A 32 15.00 -27.18 -22.42
C ILE A 32 14.64 -28.53 -23.00
N GLU A 33 13.76 -28.50 -24.00
CA GLU A 33 13.36 -29.68 -24.74
C GLU A 33 13.20 -29.34 -26.24
N ASN A 34 13.66 -30.22 -27.14
CA ASN A 34 13.59 -30.02 -28.58
C ASN A 34 14.15 -28.68 -29.06
N LYS A 35 15.26 -28.22 -28.50
CA LYS A 35 15.89 -26.91 -28.77
C LYS A 35 14.96 -25.71 -28.48
N GLU A 36 14.13 -25.82 -27.47
CA GLU A 36 13.22 -24.77 -27.02
C GLU A 36 13.18 -24.71 -25.51
N VAL A 37 13.07 -23.50 -24.94
CA VAL A 37 12.79 -23.33 -23.52
C VAL A 37 11.29 -23.44 -23.32
N LYS A 38 10.89 -24.37 -22.49
CA LYS A 38 9.49 -24.62 -22.13
C LYS A 38 9.24 -24.35 -20.66
N LEU A 39 7.98 -24.12 -20.31
CA LEU A 39 7.49 -23.92 -18.97
C LEU A 39 6.53 -25.05 -18.60
N ASN A 40 6.74 -25.64 -17.43
CA ASN A 40 5.69 -26.33 -16.71
C ASN A 40 4.95 -25.26 -15.88
N ASP A 41 3.75 -24.86 -16.27
CA ASP A 41 3.05 -23.66 -15.78
C ASP A 41 2.36 -23.84 -14.41
N ASN A 42 2.28 -25.09 -13.89
CA ASN A 42 1.51 -25.40 -12.68
C ASN A 42 2.01 -24.70 -11.40
N GLU A 43 3.26 -24.20 -11.37
CA GLU A 43 3.86 -23.61 -10.18
C GLU A 43 4.62 -22.30 -10.44
N CYS A 44 4.47 -21.70 -11.61
CA CYS A 44 5.14 -20.45 -11.96
C CYS A 44 4.60 -19.28 -11.12
N MET A 45 5.44 -18.69 -10.27
CA MET A 45 5.11 -17.54 -9.44
C MET A 45 5.23 -16.18 -10.15
N LEU A 46 5.39 -16.16 -11.48
CA LEU A 46 5.49 -14.94 -12.29
C LEU A 46 6.55 -13.92 -11.82
N CYS A 47 7.65 -14.37 -11.22
CA CYS A 47 8.67 -13.49 -10.63
C CYS A 47 9.55 -12.75 -11.62
N SER A 48 9.36 -12.96 -12.92
CA SER A 48 10.11 -12.37 -14.04
C SER A 48 11.61 -12.68 -14.13
N HIS A 49 12.25 -13.37 -13.19
CA HIS A 49 13.72 -13.62 -13.19
C HIS A 49 14.24 -14.17 -14.53
N CYS A 50 13.47 -15.04 -15.19
CA CYS A 50 13.87 -15.57 -16.49
C CYS A 50 13.84 -14.51 -17.62
N TYR A 51 12.96 -13.52 -17.51
CA TYR A 51 12.92 -12.35 -18.40
C TYR A 51 14.10 -11.42 -18.08
N ASP A 52 14.33 -11.12 -16.81
CA ASP A 52 15.34 -10.15 -16.35
C ASP A 52 16.76 -10.58 -16.70
N VAL A 53 17.05 -11.89 -16.66
CA VAL A 53 18.38 -12.46 -16.98
C VAL A 53 18.64 -12.63 -18.47
N CYS A 54 17.61 -12.49 -19.30
CA CYS A 54 17.71 -12.77 -20.74
C CYS A 54 18.24 -11.58 -21.55
N LYS A 55 19.55 -11.49 -21.71
CA LYS A 55 20.18 -10.41 -22.50
C LYS A 55 19.78 -10.36 -23.99
N PHE A 56 19.16 -11.40 -24.51
CA PHE A 56 18.70 -11.48 -25.88
C PHE A 56 17.23 -11.10 -26.05
N ASN A 57 16.52 -10.74 -24.95
CA ASN A 57 15.09 -10.44 -24.97
C ASN A 57 14.26 -11.54 -25.66
N ALA A 58 14.61 -12.80 -25.41
CA ALA A 58 13.92 -13.95 -25.97
C ALA A 58 12.71 -14.40 -25.15
N VAL A 59 12.62 -13.99 -23.86
CA VAL A 59 11.52 -14.37 -22.96
C VAL A 59 10.47 -13.28 -22.92
N SER A 60 9.19 -13.68 -22.93
CA SER A 60 8.06 -12.77 -22.73
C SER A 60 6.90 -13.47 -22.01
N PHE A 61 6.01 -12.70 -21.40
CA PHE A 61 4.82 -13.17 -20.70
C PHE A 61 3.51 -12.63 -21.31
N GLY A 62 3.56 -12.13 -22.55
CA GLY A 62 2.40 -11.52 -23.20
C GLY A 62 1.85 -10.36 -22.37
N ASP A 63 0.52 -10.36 -22.19
CA ASP A 63 -0.17 -9.34 -21.36
C ASP A 63 -0.24 -9.69 -19.87
N THR A 64 0.32 -10.84 -19.45
CA THR A 64 0.29 -11.29 -18.06
C THR A 64 1.14 -10.38 -17.15
N LEU A 65 2.30 -9.93 -17.63
CA LEU A 65 3.18 -9.00 -16.92
C LEU A 65 3.37 -7.73 -17.76
N LYS A 66 3.38 -6.59 -17.11
CA LYS A 66 3.55 -5.27 -17.75
C LYS A 66 4.63 -4.47 -17.02
N ASN A 67 5.34 -3.64 -17.76
CA ASN A 67 6.22 -2.64 -17.19
C ASN A 67 5.41 -1.48 -16.61
N VAL A 68 5.92 -0.86 -15.55
CA VAL A 68 5.35 0.36 -14.96
C VAL A 68 5.41 1.53 -15.94
N LYS A 69 4.38 2.37 -15.93
CA LYS A 69 4.27 3.57 -16.77
C LYS A 69 3.82 4.75 -15.93
N PHE A 70 4.50 5.88 -16.09
CA PHE A 70 4.19 7.10 -15.38
C PHE A 70 3.70 8.19 -16.33
N ASN A 71 2.75 9.00 -15.87
CA ASN A 71 2.08 10.05 -16.66
C ASN A 71 2.71 11.42 -16.43
N THR A 72 3.13 11.71 -15.20
CA THR A 72 3.55 13.06 -14.79
C THR A 72 5.05 13.30 -14.89
N PHE A 73 5.84 12.26 -15.11
CA PHE A 73 7.28 12.36 -15.32
C PHE A 73 7.80 11.33 -16.32
N LYS A 74 8.92 11.67 -16.97
CA LYS A 74 9.59 10.74 -17.90
C LYS A 74 10.33 9.68 -17.11
N TYR A 75 9.95 8.43 -17.31
CA TYR A 75 10.65 7.27 -16.80
C TYR A 75 11.30 6.49 -17.94
N LYS A 76 12.56 6.15 -17.77
CA LYS A 76 13.29 5.24 -18.65
C LYS A 76 13.86 4.14 -17.79
N GLU A 77 13.46 2.91 -18.09
CA GLU A 77 13.98 1.73 -17.41
C GLU A 77 15.52 1.68 -17.55
N LYS A 78 16.17 1.51 -16.43
CA LYS A 78 17.62 1.42 -16.33
C LYS A 78 17.98 0.57 -15.12
N ILE A 79 18.94 -0.33 -15.30
CA ILE A 79 19.53 -1.06 -14.17
C ILE A 79 20.22 -0.05 -13.26
N PHE A 80 19.87 -0.10 -11.97
CA PHE A 80 20.43 0.79 -10.95
C PHE A 80 21.95 0.59 -10.83
N ASP A 81 22.71 1.68 -10.87
CA ASP A 81 24.12 1.72 -10.51
C ASP A 81 24.26 2.35 -9.11
N SER A 82 24.84 1.59 -8.17
CA SER A 82 25.03 2.03 -6.78
C SER A 82 25.90 3.31 -6.65
N LYS A 83 26.57 3.73 -7.71
CA LYS A 83 27.33 4.97 -7.76
C LYS A 83 26.46 6.22 -7.98
N GLU A 84 25.22 6.05 -8.43
CA GLU A 84 24.31 7.17 -8.74
C GLU A 84 23.76 7.84 -7.49
N ILE A 85 23.53 7.09 -6.42
CA ILE A 85 23.02 7.58 -5.13
C ILE A 85 23.89 7.00 -4.01
N SER A 86 24.53 7.86 -3.24
CA SER A 86 25.30 7.41 -2.07
C SER A 86 24.36 6.92 -0.95
N PRO A 87 24.82 6.00 -0.07
CA PRO A 87 24.04 5.59 1.10
C PRO A 87 23.56 6.76 1.95
N ALA A 88 24.38 7.80 2.12
CA ALA A 88 24.03 9.00 2.88
C ALA A 88 22.90 9.80 2.23
N GLN A 89 22.86 9.91 0.90
CA GLN A 89 21.76 10.54 0.17
C GLN A 89 20.47 9.75 0.33
N LEU A 90 20.53 8.43 0.21
CA LEU A 90 19.37 7.54 0.41
C LEU A 90 18.81 7.68 1.84
N VAL A 91 19.69 7.63 2.85
CA VAL A 91 19.30 7.83 4.26
C VAL A 91 18.61 9.19 4.46
N ASN A 92 19.11 10.26 3.85
CA ASN A 92 18.51 11.59 3.95
C ASN A 92 17.12 11.63 3.34
N ILE A 93 16.88 10.99 2.19
CA ILE A 93 15.56 10.88 1.57
C ILE A 93 14.57 10.20 2.54
N PHE A 94 14.94 9.04 3.06
CA PHE A 94 14.08 8.28 3.97
C PHE A 94 13.83 9.00 5.31
N ARG A 95 14.84 9.67 5.88
CA ARG A 95 14.72 10.41 7.14
C ARG A 95 13.95 11.71 7.02
N SER A 96 13.89 12.31 5.83
CA SER A 96 13.17 13.57 5.60
C SER A 96 11.66 13.38 5.50
N ARG A 97 11.17 12.17 5.13
CA ARG A 97 9.72 11.89 5.09
C ARG A 97 9.09 11.99 6.48
N ARG A 98 7.95 12.69 6.55
CA ARG A 98 7.16 12.89 7.77
C ARG A 98 5.69 12.57 7.52
N SER A 99 4.98 12.20 8.57
CA SER A 99 3.51 12.22 8.55
C SER A 99 3.03 13.67 8.56
N ILE A 100 2.39 14.09 7.49
CA ILE A 100 1.84 15.43 7.31
C ILE A 100 0.41 15.46 7.84
N ARG A 101 0.10 16.43 8.69
CA ARG A 101 -1.21 16.63 9.32
C ARG A 101 -1.72 18.06 9.14
N ARG A 102 -1.21 18.75 8.14
CA ARG A 102 -1.68 20.06 7.69
C ARG A 102 -1.42 20.16 6.20
N PHE A 103 -2.49 20.17 5.44
CA PHE A 103 -2.45 20.25 3.98
C PHE A 103 -2.90 21.61 3.49
N LYS A 104 -2.47 21.99 2.29
CA LYS A 104 -3.01 23.12 1.55
C LYS A 104 -4.35 22.73 0.94
N GLU A 105 -5.16 23.74 0.63
CA GLU A 105 -6.46 23.56 -0.04
C GLU A 105 -6.32 23.40 -1.57
N GLU A 106 -5.32 22.64 -1.99
CA GLU A 106 -5.04 22.39 -3.40
C GLU A 106 -5.40 20.94 -3.74
N GLU A 107 -6.19 20.76 -4.78
CA GLU A 107 -6.54 19.43 -5.29
C GLU A 107 -5.32 18.71 -5.87
N ILE A 108 -5.35 17.37 -5.87
CA ILE A 108 -4.32 16.55 -6.46
C ILE A 108 -4.80 16.05 -7.82
N ASN A 109 -3.97 16.23 -8.85
CA ASN A 109 -4.26 15.74 -10.18
C ASN A 109 -4.34 14.19 -10.18
N ASP A 110 -5.35 13.63 -10.85
CA ASP A 110 -5.55 12.18 -10.95
C ASP A 110 -4.35 11.45 -11.54
N ASP A 111 -3.63 12.05 -12.49
CA ASP A 111 -2.43 11.43 -13.07
C ASP A 111 -1.31 11.29 -12.04
N VAL A 112 -1.17 12.24 -11.12
CA VAL A 112 -0.24 12.12 -9.99
C VAL A 112 -0.62 10.96 -9.09
N VAL A 113 -1.92 10.81 -8.78
CA VAL A 113 -2.42 9.70 -7.96
C VAL A 113 -2.20 8.36 -8.66
N ARG A 114 -2.45 8.30 -9.98
CA ARG A 114 -2.16 7.10 -10.82
C ARG A 114 -0.69 6.73 -10.76
N ASP A 115 0.21 7.68 -10.87
CA ASP A 115 1.66 7.45 -10.80
C ASP A 115 2.09 6.92 -9.41
N LEU A 116 1.46 7.40 -8.33
CA LEU A 116 1.71 6.89 -6.98
C LEU A 116 1.26 5.44 -6.83
N VAL A 117 0.10 5.07 -7.39
CA VAL A 117 -0.40 3.69 -7.40
C VAL A 117 0.46 2.81 -8.30
N GLU A 118 0.87 3.30 -9.47
CA GLU A 118 1.77 2.59 -10.37
C GLU A 118 3.14 2.30 -9.73
N PHE A 119 3.62 3.21 -8.88
CA PHE A 119 4.83 2.96 -8.11
C PHE A 119 4.58 2.00 -6.93
N ALA A 120 3.39 2.00 -6.34
CA ALA A 120 3.05 1.11 -5.25
C ALA A 120 3.23 -0.37 -5.63
N VAL A 121 2.81 -0.75 -6.86
CA VAL A 121 2.90 -2.14 -7.35
C VAL A 121 4.32 -2.62 -7.62
N THR A 122 5.34 -1.77 -7.46
CA THR A 122 6.75 -2.19 -7.47
C THR A 122 7.22 -2.77 -6.13
N ALA A 123 6.36 -2.77 -5.11
CA ALA A 123 6.65 -3.38 -3.83
C ALA A 123 6.86 -4.91 -3.97
N PRO A 124 7.66 -5.54 -3.11
CA PRO A 124 7.71 -6.99 -3.03
C PRO A 124 6.38 -7.53 -2.49
N SER A 125 6.04 -8.77 -2.86
CA SER A 125 4.90 -9.50 -2.30
C SER A 125 5.25 -10.95 -2.03
N GLY A 126 4.61 -11.57 -1.04
CA GLY A 126 4.80 -12.97 -0.70
C GLY A 126 4.47 -13.87 -1.89
N SER A 127 5.40 -14.76 -2.26
CA SER A 127 5.27 -15.61 -3.45
C SER A 127 4.94 -14.86 -4.75
N ASN A 128 5.24 -13.56 -4.80
CA ASN A 128 4.90 -12.66 -5.90
C ASN A 128 3.40 -12.64 -6.24
N CYS A 129 2.53 -12.70 -5.22
CA CYS A 129 1.07 -12.73 -5.39
C CYS A 129 0.54 -11.48 -6.07
N GLN A 130 1.05 -10.29 -5.73
CA GLN A 130 0.67 -9.00 -6.34
C GLN A 130 -0.85 -8.77 -6.34
N GLU A 131 -1.51 -9.08 -5.23
CA GLU A 131 -2.99 -9.02 -5.09
C GLU A 131 -3.48 -7.69 -4.51
N TRP A 132 -2.66 -6.64 -4.60
CA TRP A 132 -3.06 -5.32 -4.14
C TRP A 132 -4.21 -4.75 -4.96
N GLU A 133 -5.14 -4.15 -4.27
CA GLU A 133 -6.19 -3.33 -4.83
C GLU A 133 -6.13 -1.94 -4.20
N PHE A 134 -6.51 -0.94 -4.95
CA PHE A 134 -6.45 0.45 -4.51
C PHE A 134 -7.79 1.13 -4.77
N THR A 135 -8.35 1.73 -3.72
CA THR A 135 -9.51 2.63 -3.84
C THR A 135 -9.07 4.06 -3.56
N VAL A 136 -9.41 4.97 -4.45
CA VAL A 136 -8.99 6.37 -4.37
C VAL A 136 -10.22 7.26 -4.20
N ILE A 137 -10.17 8.12 -3.18
CA ILE A 137 -11.15 9.19 -2.96
C ILE A 137 -10.39 10.50 -3.21
N ASN A 138 -10.62 11.11 -4.37
CA ASN A 138 -9.95 12.36 -4.77
C ASN A 138 -10.98 13.49 -4.86
N GLY A 139 -10.72 14.61 -4.19
CA GLY A 139 -11.57 15.77 -4.01
C GLY A 139 -11.93 15.99 -2.53
N ARG A 140 -11.74 17.22 -2.05
CA ARG A 140 -11.91 17.57 -0.62
C ARG A 140 -13.31 17.28 -0.10
N GLU A 141 -14.34 17.56 -0.88
CA GLU A 141 -15.73 17.28 -0.50
C GLU A 141 -15.95 15.78 -0.30
N LYS A 142 -15.51 14.96 -1.25
CA LYS A 142 -15.61 13.50 -1.16
C LYS A 142 -14.85 12.93 0.03
N VAL A 143 -13.65 13.48 0.31
CA VAL A 143 -12.86 13.08 1.49
C VAL A 143 -13.57 13.49 2.78
N TRP A 144 -14.22 14.65 2.82
CA TRP A 144 -15.02 15.09 3.96
C TRP A 144 -16.27 14.21 4.18
N GLU A 145 -16.98 13.84 3.12
CA GLU A 145 -18.10 12.89 3.19
C GLU A 145 -17.63 11.55 3.73
N PHE A 146 -16.52 11.04 3.22
CA PHE A 146 -15.92 9.80 3.72
C PHE A 146 -15.48 9.90 5.19
N ALA A 147 -14.87 11.00 5.60
CA ALA A 147 -14.53 11.27 7.01
C ALA A 147 -15.79 11.26 7.89
N THR A 148 -16.92 11.79 7.39
CA THR A 148 -18.19 11.81 8.10
C THR A 148 -18.76 10.39 8.29
N ARG A 149 -18.65 9.52 7.29
CA ARG A 149 -19.07 8.11 7.42
C ARG A 149 -18.23 7.37 8.49
N ILE A 150 -16.92 7.58 8.49
CA ILE A 150 -16.04 7.00 9.52
C ILE A 150 -16.36 7.59 10.91
N ARG A 151 -16.65 8.88 11.01
CA ARG A 151 -17.09 9.52 12.25
C ARG A 151 -18.33 8.86 12.84
N GLU A 152 -19.33 8.54 12.02
CA GLU A 152 -20.56 7.86 12.48
C GLU A 152 -20.27 6.53 13.16
N PHE A 153 -19.32 5.75 12.63
CA PHE A 153 -18.84 4.53 13.28
C PHE A 153 -18.28 4.83 14.67
N PHE A 154 -17.39 5.82 14.78
CA PHE A 154 -16.78 6.17 16.07
C PHE A 154 -17.76 6.80 17.06
N VAL A 155 -18.79 7.51 16.61
CA VAL A 155 -19.88 7.99 17.48
C VAL A 155 -20.59 6.80 18.16
N LYS A 156 -20.87 5.73 17.40
CA LYS A 156 -21.49 4.52 17.96
C LYS A 156 -20.56 3.85 18.99
N ILE A 157 -19.28 3.68 18.65
CA ILE A 157 -18.28 3.07 19.56
C ILE A 157 -18.09 3.91 20.83
N ASN A 158 -18.01 5.23 20.71
CA ASN A 158 -17.87 6.12 21.89
C ASN A 158 -19.09 6.05 22.80
N LYS A 159 -20.31 6.00 22.25
CA LYS A 159 -21.54 5.80 23.06
C LYS A 159 -21.48 4.49 23.86
N LEU A 160 -21.06 3.39 23.24
CA LEU A 160 -20.90 2.11 23.94
C LEU A 160 -19.79 2.17 24.99
N ALA A 161 -18.68 2.79 24.67
CA ALA A 161 -17.52 2.92 25.56
C ALA A 161 -17.80 3.86 26.74
N ALA A 162 -18.67 4.86 26.61
CA ALA A 162 -19.05 5.75 27.69
C ALA A 162 -19.77 5.02 28.84
N ASN A 163 -20.54 3.96 28.54
CA ASN A 163 -21.30 3.22 29.53
C ASN A 163 -20.42 2.16 30.23
N PRO A 164 -20.16 2.30 31.56
CA PRO A 164 -19.32 1.36 32.30
C PRO A 164 -19.90 -0.05 32.32
N LEU A 165 -21.21 -0.20 32.39
CA LEU A 165 -21.86 -1.51 32.40
C LEU A 165 -21.61 -2.26 31.07
N ILE A 166 -21.77 -1.58 29.94
CA ILE A 166 -21.52 -2.17 28.61
C ILE A 166 -20.04 -2.55 28.46
N ARG A 167 -19.11 -1.72 28.93
CA ARG A 167 -17.68 -2.04 28.86
C ARG A 167 -17.32 -3.35 29.57
N TYR A 168 -17.91 -3.60 30.74
CA TYR A 168 -17.62 -4.83 31.49
C TYR A 168 -18.40 -6.03 30.96
N LEU A 169 -19.67 -5.87 30.59
CA LEU A 169 -20.50 -6.94 30.04
C LEU A 169 -20.03 -7.40 28.63
N SER A 170 -19.31 -6.57 27.89
CA SER A 170 -18.74 -6.94 26.59
C SER A 170 -17.52 -7.86 26.68
N VAL A 171 -16.85 -7.95 27.86
CA VAL A 171 -15.60 -8.70 28.01
C VAL A 171 -15.71 -10.18 27.63
N PRO A 172 -16.77 -10.93 27.98
CA PRO A 172 -16.88 -12.34 27.59
C PRO A 172 -16.98 -12.56 26.07
N PHE A 173 -17.45 -11.56 25.30
CA PHE A 173 -17.70 -11.65 23.86
C PHE A 173 -16.62 -11.01 23.02
N MET A 174 -16.03 -9.91 23.49
CA MET A 174 -15.06 -9.08 22.73
C MET A 174 -13.70 -8.95 23.44
N GLY A 175 -13.49 -9.72 24.51
CA GLY A 175 -12.30 -9.55 25.36
C GLY A 175 -12.25 -8.11 25.93
N LYS A 176 -11.04 -7.61 26.15
CA LYS A 176 -10.83 -6.27 26.72
C LYS A 176 -10.86 -5.11 25.69
N ALA A 177 -11.34 -5.36 24.47
CA ALA A 177 -11.25 -4.39 23.38
C ALA A 177 -11.87 -3.03 23.73
N LEU A 178 -13.11 -3.03 24.23
CA LEU A 178 -13.82 -1.80 24.59
C LEU A 178 -13.23 -1.10 25.84
N LEU A 179 -12.70 -1.87 26.78
CA LEU A 179 -12.00 -1.32 27.94
C LEU A 179 -10.69 -0.62 27.52
N ASN A 180 -9.91 -1.27 26.65
CA ASN A 180 -8.67 -0.69 26.12
C ASN A 180 -8.97 0.54 25.28
N TYR A 181 -9.98 0.48 24.41
CA TYR A 181 -10.43 1.64 23.64
C TYR A 181 -10.79 2.82 24.55
N TYR A 182 -11.55 2.60 25.62
CA TYR A 182 -11.92 3.66 26.58
C TYR A 182 -10.70 4.27 27.26
N ARG A 183 -9.75 3.43 27.68
CA ARG A 183 -8.53 3.89 28.32
C ARG A 183 -7.64 4.72 27.39
N ASP A 184 -7.48 4.26 26.14
CA ASP A 184 -6.41 4.74 25.26
C ASP A 184 -6.89 5.75 24.21
N HIS A 185 -8.17 5.72 23.84
CA HIS A 185 -8.67 6.44 22.66
C HIS A 185 -9.94 7.26 22.87
N TYR A 186 -10.73 6.96 23.90
CA TYR A 186 -12.07 7.55 24.10
C TYR A 186 -12.06 9.08 24.04
N GLU A 187 -11.23 9.74 24.83
CA GLU A 187 -11.20 11.21 24.91
C GLU A 187 -10.67 11.82 23.59
N THR A 188 -9.67 11.22 23.00
CA THR A 188 -9.12 11.69 21.70
C THR A 188 -10.17 11.62 20.61
N VAL A 189 -10.91 10.51 20.52
CA VAL A 189 -11.96 10.33 19.53
C VAL A 189 -13.15 11.24 19.80
N LYS A 190 -13.54 11.41 21.07
CA LYS A 190 -14.59 12.34 21.47
C LYS A 190 -14.26 13.77 21.01
N MET A 191 -13.06 14.25 21.27
CA MET A 191 -12.58 15.55 20.80
C MET A 191 -12.63 15.65 19.27
N ALA A 192 -12.21 14.60 18.56
CA ALA A 192 -12.25 14.59 17.09
C ALA A 192 -13.67 14.64 16.53
N ILE A 193 -14.63 13.99 17.19
CA ILE A 193 -16.06 14.06 16.84
C ILE A 193 -16.59 15.49 17.03
N GLU A 194 -16.32 16.10 18.20
CA GLU A 194 -16.74 17.47 18.51
C GLU A 194 -16.16 18.51 17.55
N GLU A 195 -14.89 18.35 17.17
CA GLU A 195 -14.24 19.23 16.19
C GLU A 195 -14.82 19.04 14.77
N SER A 196 -15.13 17.80 14.41
CA SER A 196 -15.80 17.52 13.13
C SER A 196 -17.17 18.17 13.02
N GLU A 197 -17.92 18.26 14.12
CA GLU A 197 -19.23 18.98 14.18
C GLU A 197 -19.05 20.49 13.97
N LYS A 198 -17.87 21.02 14.25
CA LYS A 198 -17.49 22.42 13.97
C LYS A 198 -16.86 22.61 12.57
N GLY A 199 -16.89 21.58 11.72
CA GLY A 199 -16.33 21.62 10.37
C GLY A 199 -14.81 21.40 10.29
N ARG A 200 -14.16 20.89 11.36
CA ARG A 200 -12.71 20.59 11.36
C ARG A 200 -12.45 19.10 11.19
N ASP A 201 -11.76 18.73 10.13
CA ASP A 201 -11.34 17.36 9.90
C ASP A 201 -10.03 17.05 10.66
N LEU A 202 -10.14 16.32 11.78
CA LEU A 202 -9.01 15.77 12.51
C LEU A 202 -8.69 14.32 12.13
N LEU A 203 -9.49 13.68 11.28
CA LEU A 203 -9.24 12.31 10.80
C LEU A 203 -8.24 12.33 9.63
N PHE A 204 -8.58 12.99 8.53
CA PHE A 204 -7.72 13.12 7.36
C PHE A 204 -6.96 14.45 7.31
N HIS A 205 -7.12 15.30 8.33
CA HIS A 205 -6.41 16.58 8.49
C HIS A 205 -6.64 17.58 7.34
N GLY A 206 -7.82 17.51 6.71
CA GLY A 206 -8.18 18.33 5.56
C GLY A 206 -7.43 17.95 4.26
N ALA A 207 -6.95 16.72 4.16
CA ALA A 207 -6.34 16.22 2.93
C ALA A 207 -7.33 16.24 1.76
N PRO A 208 -6.89 16.63 0.54
CA PRO A 208 -7.74 16.63 -0.64
C PRO A 208 -7.90 15.23 -1.26
N CYS A 209 -7.05 14.27 -0.89
CA CYS A 209 -7.08 12.92 -1.45
C CYS A 209 -6.80 11.88 -0.38
N VAL A 210 -7.47 10.73 -0.49
CA VAL A 210 -7.25 9.54 0.34
C VAL A 210 -7.08 8.32 -0.56
N ILE A 211 -6.06 7.52 -0.29
CA ILE A 211 -5.80 6.25 -0.98
C ILE A 211 -5.94 5.12 0.03
N LEU A 212 -6.77 4.14 -0.26
CA LEU A 212 -6.92 2.91 0.48
C LEU A 212 -6.13 1.80 -0.22
N VAL A 213 -5.38 1.02 0.54
CA VAL A 213 -4.68 -0.19 0.07
C VAL A 213 -5.33 -1.38 0.74
N HIS A 214 -5.85 -2.31 -0.06
CA HIS A 214 -6.55 -3.49 0.42
C HIS A 214 -6.25 -4.71 -0.46
N SER A 215 -6.55 -5.89 0.04
CA SER A 215 -6.47 -7.14 -0.73
C SER A 215 -7.29 -8.24 -0.08
N PRO A 216 -7.59 -9.34 -0.78
CA PRO A 216 -7.99 -10.60 -0.19
C PRO A 216 -6.98 -11.08 0.86
N MET A 217 -7.38 -11.97 1.76
CA MET A 217 -6.54 -12.46 2.86
C MET A 217 -6.02 -13.88 2.62
N ASP A 218 -6.21 -14.43 1.44
CA ASP A 218 -5.79 -15.76 1.03
C ASP A 218 -4.39 -15.82 0.37
N GLY A 219 -3.76 -14.67 0.14
CA GLY A 219 -2.37 -14.56 -0.29
C GLY A 219 -1.35 -15.00 0.78
N SER A 220 -0.07 -15.10 0.39
CA SER A 220 1.00 -15.57 1.30
C SER A 220 1.26 -14.61 2.46
N THR A 221 1.32 -13.30 2.19
CA THR A 221 1.64 -12.24 3.17
C THR A 221 0.86 -10.96 2.88
N PRO A 222 -0.49 -10.99 2.84
CA PRO A 222 -1.29 -9.89 2.33
C PRO A 222 -1.14 -8.59 3.15
N VAL A 223 -0.91 -8.70 4.46
CA VAL A 223 -0.75 -7.52 5.34
C VAL A 223 0.58 -6.82 5.08
N GLU A 224 1.66 -7.58 4.98
CA GLU A 224 3.00 -7.09 4.68
C GLU A 224 3.04 -6.49 3.27
N ASP A 225 2.49 -7.19 2.29
CA ASP A 225 2.41 -6.77 0.89
C ASP A 225 1.70 -5.42 0.77
N GLY A 226 0.51 -5.29 1.36
CA GLY A 226 -0.25 -4.04 1.40
C GLY A 226 0.49 -2.91 2.14
N THR A 227 1.22 -3.24 3.20
CA THR A 227 2.02 -2.28 3.96
C THR A 227 3.21 -1.76 3.14
N TYR A 228 3.91 -2.65 2.41
CA TYR A 228 5.01 -2.23 1.53
C TYR A 228 4.51 -1.36 0.37
N ALA A 229 3.40 -1.73 -0.27
CA ALA A 229 2.78 -0.92 -1.31
C ALA A 229 2.39 0.47 -0.79
N ALA A 230 1.77 0.55 0.39
CA ALA A 230 1.44 1.82 1.04
C ALA A 230 2.68 2.67 1.36
N TYR A 231 3.77 2.04 1.79
CA TYR A 231 5.01 2.74 2.06
C TYR A 231 5.65 3.28 0.78
N ASN A 232 5.62 2.53 -0.33
CA ASN A 232 6.06 3.01 -1.63
C ASN A 232 5.29 4.28 -2.04
N ILE A 233 3.95 4.31 -1.92
CA ILE A 233 3.15 5.53 -2.13
C ILE A 233 3.70 6.69 -1.29
N CYS A 234 3.93 6.47 0.01
CA CYS A 234 4.43 7.52 0.89
C CYS A 234 5.82 8.03 0.48
N MET A 235 6.69 7.17 -0.04
CA MET A 235 8.04 7.56 -0.46
C MET A 235 8.04 8.33 -1.77
N LEU A 236 7.32 7.87 -2.79
CA LEU A 236 7.23 8.61 -4.06
C LEU A 236 6.51 9.95 -3.86
N ALA A 237 5.41 9.99 -3.11
CA ALA A 237 4.70 11.22 -2.77
C ALA A 237 5.66 12.23 -2.11
N HIS A 238 6.47 11.78 -1.15
CA HIS A 238 7.47 12.65 -0.51
C HIS A 238 8.50 13.19 -1.51
N TYR A 239 8.99 12.34 -2.42
CA TYR A 239 9.94 12.77 -3.46
C TYR A 239 9.31 13.77 -4.44
N MET A 240 8.01 13.65 -4.70
CA MET A 240 7.21 14.59 -5.51
C MET A 240 6.77 15.84 -4.74
N ASN A 241 7.33 16.11 -3.55
CA ASN A 241 6.95 17.23 -2.67
C ASN A 241 5.48 17.19 -2.20
N LEU A 242 4.88 16.01 -2.15
CA LEU A 242 3.59 15.76 -1.54
C LEU A 242 3.76 15.26 -0.10
N GLY A 243 2.74 15.49 0.71
CA GLY A 243 2.66 15.00 2.08
C GLY A 243 1.72 13.83 2.20
N THR A 244 2.05 12.88 3.07
CA THR A 244 1.18 11.75 3.40
C THR A 244 1.06 11.55 4.90
N CYS A 245 -0.07 10.97 5.32
CA CYS A 245 -0.27 10.47 6.68
C CYS A 245 -1.03 9.16 6.64
N LEU A 246 -0.49 8.12 7.29
CA LEU A 246 -1.20 6.86 7.49
C LEU A 246 -2.24 7.02 8.60
N ILE A 247 -3.49 6.67 8.32
CA ILE A 247 -4.66 6.91 9.19
C ILE A 247 -5.18 5.58 9.75
N GLY A 248 -4.60 5.15 10.86
CA GLY A 248 -4.96 3.88 11.51
C GLY A 248 -6.41 3.80 11.98
N PHE A 249 -7.01 4.89 12.44
CA PHE A 249 -8.42 4.92 12.82
C PHE A 249 -9.36 4.60 11.64
N ALA A 250 -9.03 5.07 10.43
CA ALA A 250 -9.81 4.74 9.25
C ALA A 250 -9.67 3.25 8.88
N VAL A 251 -8.47 2.67 9.00
CA VAL A 251 -8.25 1.22 8.81
C VAL A 251 -9.12 0.41 9.77
N GLU A 252 -9.15 0.80 11.05
CA GLU A 252 -9.92 0.11 12.08
C GLU A 252 -11.44 0.18 11.81
N ALA A 253 -11.95 1.37 11.46
CA ALA A 253 -13.36 1.55 11.15
C ALA A 253 -13.78 0.72 9.94
N LEU A 254 -13.04 0.78 8.84
CA LEU A 254 -13.34 0.06 7.60
C LEU A 254 -13.32 -1.45 7.78
N ASN A 255 -12.36 -1.98 8.52
CA ASN A 255 -12.29 -3.42 8.77
C ASN A 255 -13.41 -3.94 9.69
N ARG A 256 -14.12 -3.04 10.38
CA ARG A 256 -15.27 -3.38 11.27
C ARG A 256 -16.61 -2.93 10.75
N SER A 257 -16.67 -2.24 9.64
CA SER A 257 -17.91 -1.74 9.02
C SER A 257 -18.01 -2.20 7.58
N PRO A 258 -18.59 -3.38 7.32
CA PRO A 258 -18.81 -3.86 5.96
C PRO A 258 -19.56 -2.86 5.09
N GLU A 259 -20.54 -2.15 5.67
CA GLU A 259 -21.37 -1.17 4.97
C GLU A 259 -20.52 -0.05 4.32
N ILE A 260 -19.49 0.44 5.03
CA ILE A 260 -18.64 1.49 4.48
C ILE A 260 -17.74 0.95 3.35
N LYS A 261 -17.34 -0.32 3.42
CA LYS A 261 -16.60 -0.97 2.32
C LYS A 261 -17.49 -1.17 1.09
N GLU A 262 -18.72 -1.58 1.27
CA GLU A 262 -19.71 -1.74 0.18
C GLU A 262 -20.00 -0.40 -0.53
N GLU A 263 -20.13 0.70 0.21
CA GLU A 263 -20.27 2.06 -0.36
C GLU A 263 -19.08 2.49 -1.23
N LEU A 264 -17.93 1.87 -1.03
CA LEU A 264 -16.70 2.12 -1.79
C LEU A 264 -16.40 1.06 -2.86
N ASP A 265 -17.36 0.17 -3.14
CA ASP A 265 -17.21 -0.98 -4.05
C ASP A 265 -16.03 -1.91 -3.66
N ILE A 266 -15.69 -1.98 -2.38
CA ILE A 266 -14.64 -2.86 -1.87
C ILE A 266 -15.27 -4.20 -1.48
N PHE A 267 -14.79 -5.31 -2.06
CA PHE A 267 -15.28 -6.64 -1.73
C PHE A 267 -15.21 -6.92 -0.22
N GLY A 268 -16.28 -7.49 0.33
CA GLY A 268 -16.40 -7.75 1.77
C GLY A 268 -15.27 -8.61 2.35
N SER A 269 -14.70 -9.52 1.55
CA SER A 269 -13.56 -10.35 1.90
C SER A 269 -12.23 -9.59 1.98
N ASN A 270 -12.12 -8.43 1.31
CA ASN A 270 -10.89 -7.65 1.33
C ASN A 270 -10.67 -7.01 2.70
N ARG A 271 -9.44 -7.10 3.17
CA ARG A 271 -8.96 -6.37 4.34
C ARG A 271 -8.28 -5.08 3.91
N ILE A 272 -8.59 -3.99 4.60
CA ILE A 272 -7.88 -2.73 4.46
C ILE A 272 -6.56 -2.81 5.24
N HIS A 273 -5.44 -2.63 4.55
CA HIS A 273 -4.10 -2.66 5.13
C HIS A 273 -3.60 -1.27 5.50
N ALA A 274 -3.91 -0.29 4.67
CA ALA A 274 -3.54 1.11 4.90
C ALA A 274 -4.59 2.07 4.34
N VAL A 275 -4.72 3.22 5.01
CA VAL A 275 -5.44 4.39 4.52
C VAL A 275 -4.49 5.58 4.59
N ILE A 276 -4.25 6.23 3.45
CA ILE A 276 -3.25 7.25 3.25
C ILE A 276 -3.93 8.57 2.93
N ALA A 277 -3.88 9.54 3.84
CA ALA A 277 -4.21 10.93 3.53
C ALA A 277 -3.08 11.54 2.71
N LEU A 278 -3.40 12.18 1.58
CA LEU A 278 -2.46 12.72 0.59
C LEU A 278 -2.82 14.15 0.23
N GLY A 279 -1.82 15.02 0.12
CA GLY A 279 -2.01 16.40 -0.29
C GLY A 279 -0.71 17.20 -0.32
N LYS A 280 -0.76 18.46 -0.73
CA LYS A 280 0.40 19.35 -0.62
C LYS A 280 0.59 19.80 0.84
N PRO A 281 1.79 19.67 1.43
CA PRO A 281 2.02 20.08 2.81
C PRO A 281 1.94 21.62 2.94
N SER A 282 1.26 22.10 3.99
CA SER A 282 1.26 23.51 4.35
C SER A 282 2.37 23.87 5.35
N VAL A 283 3.17 22.89 5.76
CA VAL A 283 4.27 23.04 6.71
C VAL A 283 5.59 22.54 6.12
N LYS A 284 6.69 23.16 6.50
CA LYS A 284 8.05 22.73 6.13
C LYS A 284 8.81 22.35 7.39
N PHE A 285 9.33 21.13 7.42
CA PHE A 285 10.21 20.67 8.50
C PHE A 285 11.66 21.01 8.18
N LEU A 286 12.37 21.55 9.17
CA LEU A 286 13.77 21.98 9.01
C LEU A 286 14.78 20.96 9.52
N LYS A 287 14.32 19.92 10.23
CA LYS A 287 15.17 18.88 10.82
C LYS A 287 14.56 17.51 10.63
N HIS A 288 15.39 16.49 10.60
CA HIS A 288 14.93 15.10 10.62
C HIS A 288 14.31 14.74 11.98
N SER A 289 13.35 13.81 11.98
CA SER A 289 12.77 13.31 13.22
C SER A 289 13.80 12.49 14.02
N LEU A 290 13.78 12.67 15.33
CA LEU A 290 14.51 11.81 16.25
C LEU A 290 13.90 10.40 16.27
N ARG A 291 14.67 9.43 16.71
CA ARG A 291 14.26 8.05 16.95
C ARG A 291 14.54 7.68 18.40
N MET A 292 13.74 6.75 18.90
CA MET A 292 14.04 6.09 20.16
C MET A 292 15.19 5.11 19.98
N ASP A 293 15.81 4.73 21.07
CA ASP A 293 16.81 3.67 21.09
C ASP A 293 16.18 2.31 20.78
N TYR A 294 17.01 1.37 20.33
CA TYR A 294 16.58 0.02 19.94
C TYR A 294 17.66 -1.01 20.32
N SER A 295 17.26 -2.25 20.53
CA SER A 295 18.18 -3.36 20.80
C SER A 295 18.51 -4.13 19.53
N VAL A 296 19.76 -4.62 19.44
CA VAL A 296 20.24 -5.56 18.41
C VAL A 296 21.04 -6.64 19.11
N GLU A 297 20.74 -7.89 18.81
CA GLU A 297 21.52 -9.05 19.27
C GLU A 297 22.13 -9.73 18.04
N PHE A 298 23.41 -10.08 18.17
CA PHE A 298 24.16 -10.86 17.17
C PHE A 298 24.33 -12.27 17.73
N CYS A 299 23.78 -13.27 17.07
CA CYS A 299 23.84 -14.68 17.45
C CYS A 299 24.86 -15.46 16.60
#